data_2dd32e9cefad8f987bbe9c4723186375
#
_entry.id   2dd32e9cefad8f987bbe9c4723186375
#
_cell.length_a   1.000
_cell.length_b   1.000
_cell.length_c   1.000
_cell.angle_alpha   90.00
_cell.angle_beta   90.00
_cell.angle_gamma   90.00
#
_symmetry.space_group_name_H-M   'P 1'
#
loop_
_entity.id
_entity.type
_entity.pdbx_description
1 polymer ?
#
loop_
_entity_poly.entity_id
_entity_poly.type
_entity_poly.pdbx_seq_one_letter_code
_entity_poly.pdbx_strand_id
1 'polypeptide(L)'
;MRSRNVMRGMLAAGMIVSVQLAVGQISFARQATPQAAPATGGQQAGRGGGRGTVDPRVQQRTYTFADTNEQMPYALFVSSKVTKDKKSPLIVSLHGLGGDQNTMVRESLRSVELAEQGGYILVAPMGYNSGGWYGIPPGPPRPPNPAAAGRGAGTPRPVIGGTAITDAAKVREASEKDVMTVLAMIRKEFNVDERRIYLMGHSMGGAGTYYLGSKHGKEWAAIAPIAPAAMGMTNDRTKVLQAIKDAGVPMLVSMGDADEAVPVANVRMWVDTMKELQMNYEYKEYPGVTHGPIMAASMESIYAFFAKHTKAAGH
;
A
#
# COMPACT_ATOMS: atom_id res chain seq x y z
N MET A 1 -11.50 28.09 85.16
CA MET A 1 -11.98 27.02 86.02
C MET A 1 -11.57 25.73 85.31
N ARG A 2 -10.50 25.05 85.76
CA ARG A 2 -10.43 23.87 86.62
C ARG A 2 -11.32 22.77 86.07
N SER A 3 -10.85 21.55 85.67
CA SER A 3 -10.09 20.54 86.45
C SER A 3 -9.76 19.41 85.48
N ARG A 4 -8.52 18.88 85.29
CA ARG A 4 -7.82 17.81 85.99
C ARG A 4 -8.68 16.55 86.22
N ASN A 5 -8.31 15.42 85.60
CA ASN A 5 -7.73 14.20 86.21
C ASN A 5 -7.72 13.04 85.21
N VAL A 6 -6.67 12.39 85.06
CA VAL A 6 -5.86 11.36 85.68
C VAL A 6 -6.09 9.96 85.10
N MET A 7 -5.10 9.56 84.45
CA MET A 7 -4.41 8.25 84.40
C MET A 7 -5.09 7.00 84.99
N ARG A 8 -5.15 5.98 84.15
CA ARG A 8 -4.77 4.61 84.59
C ARG A 8 -4.50 3.71 83.34
N GLY A 9 -3.29 3.13 83.33
CA GLY A 9 -2.84 2.19 82.36
C GLY A 9 -3.36 0.76 82.65
N MET A 10 -3.35 -0.02 81.66
CA MET A 10 -3.33 -1.48 81.76
C MET A 10 -2.53 -2.05 80.58
N LEU A 11 -1.43 -2.72 80.95
CA LEU A 11 -0.69 -3.59 80.04
C LEU A 11 -1.60 -4.78 79.64
N ALA A 12 -1.61 -5.12 78.36
CA ALA A 12 -1.96 -6.46 77.94
C ALA A 12 -1.05 -6.88 76.78
N ALA A 13 -0.51 -8.06 77.01
CA ALA A 13 0.56 -8.71 76.28
C ALA A 13 0.29 -8.92 74.79
N GLY A 14 1.39 -8.97 74.04
CA GLY A 14 1.46 -9.19 72.62
C GLY A 14 1.02 -10.57 72.14
N MET A 15 0.50 -10.60 70.97
CA MET A 15 0.50 -11.75 70.10
C MET A 15 0.99 -11.27 68.73
N ILE A 16 2.24 -11.57 68.42
CA ILE A 16 2.81 -11.39 67.11
C ILE A 16 2.27 -12.52 66.24
N VAL A 17 1.31 -12.19 65.37
CA VAL A 17 0.90 -13.08 64.30
C VAL A 17 1.76 -12.73 63.09
N SER A 18 2.73 -13.58 62.83
CA SER A 18 3.55 -13.52 61.63
C SER A 18 2.67 -13.94 60.43
N VAL A 19 2.18 -12.99 59.69
CA VAL A 19 1.58 -13.24 58.37
C VAL A 19 2.73 -13.37 57.37
N GLN A 20 3.07 -14.61 57.02
CA GLN A 20 3.93 -14.88 55.85
C GLN A 20 3.14 -14.54 54.58
N LEU A 21 3.47 -13.41 53.97
CA LEU A 21 3.07 -13.10 52.60
C LEU A 21 3.80 -14.06 51.65
N ALA A 22 3.08 -15.07 51.19
CA ALA A 22 3.52 -15.87 50.06
C ALA A 22 3.52 -14.95 48.81
N VAL A 23 4.71 -14.49 48.43
CA VAL A 23 4.94 -13.82 47.14
C VAL A 23 4.82 -14.89 46.07
N GLY A 24 3.62 -15.07 45.56
CA GLY A 24 3.39 -15.84 44.34
C GLY A 24 4.15 -15.18 43.18
N GLN A 25 5.22 -15.82 42.72
CA GLN A 25 5.87 -15.45 41.47
C GLN A 25 4.88 -15.70 40.33
N ILE A 26 4.25 -14.65 39.86
CA ILE A 26 3.51 -14.68 38.60
C ILE A 26 4.59 -14.73 37.52
N SER A 27 4.90 -15.93 37.05
CA SER A 27 5.65 -16.13 35.81
C SER A 27 4.83 -15.61 34.67
N PHE A 28 5.11 -14.40 34.20
CA PHE A 28 4.66 -13.94 32.90
C PHE A 28 5.29 -14.87 31.86
N ALA A 29 4.52 -15.82 31.37
CA ALA A 29 4.85 -16.54 30.15
C ALA A 29 5.03 -15.48 29.05
N ARG A 30 6.29 -15.27 28.68
CA ARG A 30 6.67 -14.46 27.53
C ARG A 30 6.03 -15.13 26.31
N GLN A 31 4.89 -14.60 25.85
CA GLN A 31 4.35 -14.97 24.54
C GLN A 31 5.44 -14.68 23.53
N ALA A 32 6.00 -15.74 22.97
CA ALA A 32 6.93 -15.65 21.87
C ALA A 32 6.19 -14.97 20.71
N THR A 33 6.69 -13.81 20.30
CA THR A 33 6.37 -13.23 19.00
C THR A 33 6.63 -14.30 17.93
N PRO A 34 5.73 -14.51 16.96
CA PRO A 34 6.03 -15.40 15.84
C PRO A 34 7.24 -14.83 15.10
N GLN A 35 8.39 -15.45 15.32
CA GLN A 35 9.60 -15.19 14.56
C GLN A 35 9.35 -15.74 13.16
N ALA A 36 9.25 -14.85 12.16
CA ALA A 36 9.17 -15.25 10.77
C ALA A 36 10.41 -16.10 10.46
N ALA A 37 10.19 -17.36 10.11
CA ALA A 37 11.26 -18.25 9.68
C ALA A 37 11.91 -17.65 8.41
N PRO A 38 13.25 -17.68 8.29
CA PRO A 38 13.91 -17.29 7.06
C PRO A 38 13.52 -18.30 5.97
N ALA A 39 12.79 -17.82 4.95
CA ALA A 39 12.45 -18.59 3.77
C ALA A 39 13.74 -18.88 2.99
N THR A 40 14.31 -20.07 3.15
CA THR A 40 15.26 -20.64 2.21
C THR A 40 14.49 -21.13 0.99
N GLY A 41 14.07 -20.21 0.13
CA GLY A 41 13.45 -20.49 -1.16
C GLY A 41 14.48 -20.32 -2.26
N GLY A 42 14.86 -21.44 -2.89
CA GLY A 42 15.78 -21.47 -4.02
C GLY A 42 15.29 -20.55 -5.15
N GLN A 43 16.18 -19.70 -5.61
CA GLN A 43 16.00 -18.88 -6.81
C GLN A 43 15.85 -19.80 -8.03
N GLN A 44 14.63 -20.00 -8.49
CA GLN A 44 14.41 -20.47 -9.86
C GLN A 44 14.53 -19.27 -10.80
N ALA A 45 15.67 -19.17 -11.48
CA ALA A 45 15.92 -18.20 -12.54
C ALA A 45 15.02 -18.52 -13.74
N GLY A 46 13.81 -17.93 -13.76
CA GLY A 46 12.95 -17.92 -14.94
C GLY A 46 13.41 -16.84 -15.92
N ARG A 47 13.89 -17.25 -17.08
CA ARG A 47 14.21 -16.38 -18.23
C ARG A 47 12.94 -15.64 -18.71
N GLY A 48 12.85 -14.34 -18.45
CA GLY A 48 11.79 -13.48 -18.99
C GLY A 48 12.14 -12.02 -18.73
N GLY A 49 12.22 -11.22 -19.78
CA GLY A 49 12.62 -9.83 -19.93
C GLY A 49 12.91 -9.02 -18.67
N GLY A 50 14.13 -8.51 -18.57
CA GLY A 50 14.70 -7.57 -17.61
C GLY A 50 13.94 -7.26 -16.34
N ARG A 51 13.80 -8.22 -15.43
CA ARG A 51 13.38 -7.93 -14.05
C ARG A 51 14.56 -7.26 -13.36
N GLY A 52 14.50 -5.94 -13.22
CA GLY A 52 15.54 -5.20 -12.48
C GLY A 52 15.68 -5.75 -11.05
N THR A 53 16.88 -5.57 -10.48
CA THR A 53 17.23 -5.97 -9.11
C THR A 53 16.31 -5.28 -8.11
N VAL A 54 15.79 -6.02 -7.15
CA VAL A 54 15.08 -5.47 -5.99
C VAL A 54 16.11 -4.84 -5.08
N ASP A 55 15.80 -3.67 -4.52
CA ASP A 55 16.68 -3.03 -3.55
C ASP A 55 16.92 -3.98 -2.36
N PRO A 56 18.19 -4.25 -1.99
CA PRO A 56 18.52 -5.24 -0.95
C PRO A 56 18.00 -4.90 0.44
N ARG A 57 17.59 -3.67 0.68
CA ARG A 57 16.96 -3.24 1.94
C ARG A 57 15.50 -3.64 2.07
N VAL A 58 14.88 -4.11 0.98
CA VAL A 58 13.47 -4.51 0.94
C VAL A 58 13.30 -5.90 1.55
N GLN A 59 12.40 -5.99 2.51
CA GLN A 59 12.01 -7.23 3.15
C GLN A 59 10.94 -7.92 2.31
N GLN A 60 11.18 -9.20 1.98
CA GLN A 60 10.18 -10.06 1.36
C GLN A 60 9.39 -10.74 2.46
N ARG A 61 8.10 -10.48 2.53
CA ARG A 61 7.22 -10.98 3.57
C ARG A 61 6.01 -11.70 2.98
N THR A 62 5.38 -12.55 3.78
CA THR A 62 4.13 -13.23 3.43
C THR A 62 3.14 -13.17 4.60
N TYR A 63 1.87 -13.31 4.27
CA TYR A 63 0.82 -13.54 5.24
C TYR A 63 -0.20 -14.55 4.68
N THR A 64 -0.98 -15.19 5.54
CA THR A 64 -2.03 -16.10 5.10
C THR A 64 -3.27 -15.31 4.68
N PHE A 65 -3.65 -15.39 3.41
CA PHE A 65 -4.86 -14.77 2.89
C PHE A 65 -6.09 -15.55 3.36
N ALA A 66 -6.94 -14.92 4.17
CA ALA A 66 -7.97 -15.61 4.94
C ALA A 66 -9.00 -16.38 4.09
N ASP A 67 -9.29 -15.91 2.87
CA ASP A 67 -10.34 -16.52 2.03
C ASP A 67 -9.90 -17.82 1.36
N THR A 68 -8.60 -18.01 1.16
CA THR A 68 -8.06 -19.16 0.41
C THR A 68 -6.98 -19.94 1.15
N ASN A 69 -6.52 -19.48 2.31
CA ASN A 69 -5.36 -19.98 3.04
C ASN A 69 -4.04 -19.96 2.24
N GLU A 70 -4.00 -19.26 1.11
CA GLU A 70 -2.77 -19.08 0.34
C GLU A 70 -1.80 -18.12 1.06
N GLN A 71 -0.50 -18.36 0.90
CA GLN A 71 0.54 -17.44 1.36
C GLN A 71 0.69 -16.29 0.37
N MET A 72 0.25 -15.11 0.78
CA MET A 72 0.27 -13.92 -0.07
C MET A 72 1.54 -13.11 0.19
N PRO A 73 2.39 -12.89 -0.82
CA PRO A 73 3.61 -12.12 -0.64
C PRO A 73 3.35 -10.61 -0.69
N TYR A 74 4.17 -9.86 0.04
CA TYR A 74 4.28 -8.41 -0.08
C TYR A 74 5.72 -7.96 0.16
N ALA A 75 6.12 -6.86 -0.45
CA ALA A 75 7.42 -6.25 -0.24
C ALA A 75 7.29 -5.07 0.74
N LEU A 76 8.21 -4.98 1.68
CA LEU A 76 8.23 -3.93 2.69
C LEU A 76 9.61 -3.30 2.82
N PHE A 77 9.66 -1.99 2.72
CA PHE A 77 10.81 -1.19 3.10
C PHE A 77 10.44 -0.29 4.28
N VAL A 78 11.31 -0.22 5.27
CA VAL A 78 11.17 0.65 6.44
C VAL A 78 12.40 1.52 6.52
N SER A 79 12.22 2.83 6.41
CA SER A 79 13.33 3.78 6.50
C SER A 79 14.02 3.69 7.87
N SER A 80 15.33 3.89 7.90
CA SER A 80 16.13 3.98 9.13
C SER A 80 15.66 5.10 10.08
N LYS A 81 14.85 6.05 9.58
CA LYS A 81 14.28 7.16 10.35
C LYS A 81 12.96 6.81 11.05
N VAL A 82 12.41 5.62 10.79
CA VAL A 82 11.18 5.14 11.44
C VAL A 82 11.50 4.63 12.84
N THR A 83 10.82 5.19 13.84
CA THR A 83 10.97 4.79 15.24
C THR A 83 9.61 4.48 15.86
N LYS A 84 9.59 3.76 16.98
CA LYS A 84 8.33 3.42 17.68
C LYS A 84 7.63 4.64 18.26
N ASP A 85 8.39 5.65 18.65
CA ASP A 85 7.90 6.82 19.38
C ASP A 85 7.39 7.93 18.43
N LYS A 86 7.72 7.86 17.15
CA LYS A 86 7.38 8.88 16.16
C LYS A 86 6.48 8.30 15.08
N LYS A 87 5.39 8.99 14.79
CA LYS A 87 4.51 8.64 13.66
C LYS A 87 5.22 8.81 12.33
N SER A 88 5.15 7.78 11.48
CA SER A 88 5.85 7.73 10.20
C SER A 88 4.88 7.70 9.01
N PRO A 89 5.19 8.39 7.91
CA PRO A 89 4.36 8.35 6.72
C PRO A 89 4.47 6.98 6.03
N LEU A 90 3.38 6.55 5.38
CA LEU A 90 3.26 5.28 4.68
C LEU A 90 2.91 5.50 3.21
N ILE A 91 3.59 4.78 2.33
CA ILE A 91 3.24 4.69 0.90
C ILE A 91 2.84 3.24 0.59
N VAL A 92 1.66 3.07 0.00
CA VAL A 92 1.21 1.82 -0.62
C VAL A 92 1.44 1.94 -2.13
N SER A 93 2.13 0.96 -2.73
CA SER A 93 2.47 1.00 -4.16
C SER A 93 1.98 -0.22 -4.92
N LEU A 94 1.32 0.00 -6.06
CA LEU A 94 0.62 -1.01 -6.85
C LEU A 94 1.35 -1.27 -8.18
N HIS A 95 1.63 -2.54 -8.48
CA HIS A 95 2.28 -2.95 -9.72
C HIS A 95 1.35 -2.92 -10.93
N GLY A 96 1.91 -2.93 -12.13
CA GLY A 96 1.21 -3.08 -13.39
C GLY A 96 0.86 -4.54 -13.73
N LEU A 97 0.07 -4.75 -14.79
CA LEU A 97 -0.35 -6.08 -15.26
C LEU A 97 0.85 -6.99 -15.51
N GLY A 98 0.81 -8.19 -14.96
CA GLY A 98 1.90 -9.18 -15.05
C GLY A 98 3.09 -8.89 -14.14
N GLY A 99 3.01 -7.85 -13.29
CA GLY A 99 3.98 -7.55 -12.25
C GLY A 99 3.73 -8.35 -10.96
N ASP A 100 4.49 -7.99 -9.95
CA ASP A 100 4.44 -8.57 -8.62
C ASP A 100 4.80 -7.50 -7.56
N GLN A 101 4.79 -7.85 -6.29
CA GLN A 101 5.15 -6.99 -5.16
C GLN A 101 6.55 -6.36 -5.29
N ASN A 102 7.44 -6.94 -6.09
CA ASN A 102 8.79 -6.43 -6.27
C ASN A 102 8.89 -5.32 -7.31
N THR A 103 7.88 -5.17 -8.15
CA THR A 103 7.94 -4.27 -9.31
C THR A 103 8.22 -2.82 -8.92
N MET A 104 7.58 -2.33 -7.86
CA MET A 104 7.67 -0.91 -7.45
C MET A 104 8.82 -0.61 -6.48
N VAL A 105 9.58 -1.64 -6.08
CA VAL A 105 10.70 -1.51 -5.13
C VAL A 105 12.06 -1.89 -5.73
N ARG A 106 12.17 -1.83 -7.06
CA ARG A 106 13.42 -2.08 -7.79
C ARG A 106 14.36 -0.90 -7.65
N GLU A 107 15.67 -1.18 -7.59
CA GLU A 107 16.72 -0.18 -7.51
C GLU A 107 16.61 0.89 -8.60
N SER A 108 16.32 0.46 -9.84
CA SER A 108 16.21 1.35 -11.00
C SER A 108 15.10 2.42 -10.87
N LEU A 109 14.14 2.24 -9.96
CA LEU A 109 13.06 3.20 -9.72
C LEU A 109 13.43 4.26 -8.68
N ARG A 110 14.45 4.03 -7.88
CA ARG A 110 14.85 4.89 -6.76
C ARG A 110 13.76 5.12 -5.71
N SER A 111 12.67 4.35 -5.76
CA SER A 111 11.54 4.49 -4.83
C SER A 111 11.97 4.23 -3.37
N VAL A 112 12.82 3.22 -3.16
CA VAL A 112 13.35 2.88 -1.82
C VAL A 112 14.33 3.94 -1.33
N GLU A 113 15.19 4.49 -2.21
CA GLU A 113 16.08 5.60 -1.87
C GLU A 113 15.31 6.84 -1.42
N LEU A 114 14.28 7.22 -2.18
CA LEU A 114 13.43 8.36 -1.85
C LEU A 114 12.62 8.12 -0.57
N ALA A 115 12.17 6.88 -0.34
CA ALA A 115 11.51 6.51 0.91
C ALA A 115 12.45 6.64 2.11
N GLU A 116 13.73 6.26 1.96
CA GLU A 116 14.75 6.47 3.00
C GLU A 116 14.96 7.95 3.28
N GLN A 117 15.11 8.75 2.23
CA GLN A 117 15.31 10.20 2.37
C GLN A 117 14.15 10.88 3.09
N GLY A 118 12.92 10.49 2.79
CA GLY A 118 11.70 11.07 3.37
C GLY A 118 11.25 10.46 4.70
N GLY A 119 11.88 9.38 5.16
CA GLY A 119 11.49 8.67 6.38
C GLY A 119 10.18 7.89 6.24
N TYR A 120 9.90 7.35 5.05
CA TYR A 120 8.68 6.61 4.75
C TYR A 120 8.79 5.12 5.09
N ILE A 121 7.65 4.53 5.42
CA ILE A 121 7.39 3.11 5.23
C ILE A 121 6.85 2.97 3.81
N LEU A 122 7.42 2.06 3.00
CA LEU A 122 6.95 1.77 1.65
C LEU A 122 6.54 0.30 1.57
N VAL A 123 5.29 0.04 1.25
CA VAL A 123 4.76 -1.31 1.13
C VAL A 123 4.16 -1.54 -0.27
N ALA A 124 4.44 -2.72 -0.82
CA ALA A 124 3.93 -3.15 -2.11
C ALA A 124 3.22 -4.52 -1.96
N PRO A 125 1.89 -4.55 -1.89
CA PRO A 125 1.10 -5.78 -1.89
C PRO A 125 1.17 -6.50 -3.25
N MET A 126 0.91 -7.80 -3.26
CA MET A 126 0.77 -8.59 -4.49
C MET A 126 -0.50 -8.24 -5.26
N GLY A 127 -1.53 -7.71 -4.61
CA GLY A 127 -2.84 -7.48 -5.23
C GLY A 127 -3.52 -8.80 -5.59
N TYR A 128 -3.43 -9.79 -4.70
CA TYR A 128 -3.82 -11.18 -4.84
C TYR A 128 -3.03 -11.90 -5.94
N ASN A 129 -3.04 -11.40 -7.18
CA ASN A 129 -2.21 -11.93 -8.26
C ASN A 129 -1.82 -10.86 -9.30
N SER A 130 -0.97 -11.28 -10.24
CA SER A 130 -0.41 -10.39 -11.28
C SER A 130 -1.43 -9.78 -12.26
N GLY A 131 -2.70 -10.15 -12.16
CA GLY A 131 -3.81 -9.67 -13.00
C GLY A 131 -5.05 -9.28 -12.20
N GLY A 132 -4.94 -9.02 -10.89
CA GLY A 132 -6.08 -8.83 -9.99
C GLY A 132 -6.86 -7.52 -10.14
N TRP A 133 -6.30 -6.51 -10.80
CA TRP A 133 -6.98 -5.22 -11.09
C TRP A 133 -7.54 -4.47 -9.87
N TYR A 134 -7.10 -4.77 -8.66
CA TYR A 134 -7.35 -3.99 -7.45
C TYR A 134 -8.82 -3.64 -7.16
N GLY A 135 -9.75 -4.55 -7.51
CA GLY A 135 -11.19 -4.36 -7.28
C GLY A 135 -11.95 -3.74 -8.46
N ILE A 136 -11.28 -3.26 -9.50
CA ILE A 136 -11.94 -2.67 -10.66
C ILE A 136 -12.86 -3.72 -11.31
N PRO A 137 -14.18 -3.49 -11.43
CA PRO A 137 -15.09 -4.43 -12.06
C PRO A 137 -14.66 -4.82 -13.47
N PRO A 138 -14.92 -6.06 -13.93
CA PRO A 138 -14.69 -6.43 -15.31
C PRO A 138 -15.45 -5.49 -16.25
N GLY A 139 -14.71 -4.81 -17.13
CA GLY A 139 -15.33 -4.04 -18.20
C GLY A 139 -15.94 -4.95 -19.28
N PRO A 140 -16.74 -4.38 -20.21
CA PRO A 140 -17.21 -5.13 -21.36
C PRO A 140 -16.03 -5.72 -22.15
N PRO A 141 -16.21 -6.87 -22.85
CA PRO A 141 -15.20 -7.44 -23.69
C PRO A 141 -14.62 -6.39 -24.64
N ARG A 142 -13.32 -6.25 -24.63
CA ARG A 142 -12.63 -5.27 -25.47
C ARG A 142 -12.57 -5.81 -26.90
N PRO A 143 -12.92 -5.01 -27.92
CA PRO A 143 -12.63 -5.42 -29.29
C PRO A 143 -11.12 -5.65 -29.45
N PRO A 144 -10.71 -6.62 -30.29
CA PRO A 144 -9.31 -6.88 -30.56
C PRO A 144 -8.60 -5.58 -30.94
N ASN A 145 -7.50 -5.26 -30.29
CA ASN A 145 -6.69 -4.10 -30.67
C ASN A 145 -5.96 -4.43 -31.98
N PRO A 146 -6.26 -3.77 -33.11
CA PRO A 146 -5.59 -4.04 -34.38
C PRO A 146 -4.07 -3.83 -34.31
N ALA A 147 -3.57 -2.91 -33.47
CA ALA A 147 -2.15 -2.69 -33.22
C ALA A 147 -1.49 -3.81 -32.42
N ALA A 148 -2.26 -4.67 -31.76
CA ALA A 148 -1.76 -5.88 -31.11
C ALA A 148 -1.72 -7.10 -32.06
N ALA A 149 -2.38 -7.04 -33.21
CA ALA A 149 -2.45 -8.13 -34.18
C ALA A 149 -1.10 -8.49 -34.83
N GLY A 150 -0.11 -7.58 -34.78
CA GLY A 150 1.25 -7.85 -35.24
C GLY A 150 2.22 -8.35 -34.18
N ARG A 151 1.83 -8.28 -32.93
CA ARG A 151 2.56 -8.90 -31.81
C ARG A 151 1.90 -10.26 -31.59
N GLY A 152 2.46 -11.32 -32.18
CA GLY A 152 1.93 -12.68 -32.08
C GLY A 152 1.29 -12.91 -30.71
N ALA A 153 0.15 -13.61 -30.66
CA ALA A 153 -0.52 -13.96 -29.42
C ALA A 153 0.52 -14.61 -28.51
N GLY A 154 1.20 -13.80 -27.70
CA GLY A 154 2.22 -14.28 -26.79
C GLY A 154 1.58 -15.33 -25.90
N THR A 155 2.30 -16.41 -25.63
CA THR A 155 1.88 -17.41 -24.65
C THR A 155 1.34 -16.67 -23.42
N PRO A 156 0.14 -17.03 -22.92
CA PRO A 156 -0.41 -16.43 -21.72
C PRO A 156 0.66 -16.41 -20.64
N ARG A 157 0.98 -15.24 -20.13
CA ARG A 157 1.96 -15.14 -19.04
C ARG A 157 1.40 -15.91 -17.84
N PRO A 158 2.21 -16.77 -17.20
CA PRO A 158 1.73 -17.47 -16.01
C PRO A 158 1.30 -16.44 -14.97
N VAL A 159 0.16 -16.67 -14.35
CA VAL A 159 -0.32 -15.88 -13.22
C VAL A 159 0.64 -16.09 -12.05
N ILE A 160 1.11 -14.99 -11.46
CA ILE A 160 1.94 -14.99 -10.25
C ILE A 160 1.03 -14.57 -9.09
N GLY A 161 1.21 -15.18 -7.90
CA GLY A 161 0.40 -14.91 -6.72
C GLY A 161 -0.70 -15.93 -6.50
N GLY A 162 -1.84 -15.52 -5.96
CA GLY A 162 -2.97 -16.38 -5.64
C GLY A 162 -3.63 -17.01 -6.86
N THR A 163 -3.94 -18.29 -6.77
CA THR A 163 -4.49 -19.10 -7.86
C THR A 163 -5.76 -19.88 -7.48
N ALA A 164 -6.10 -19.93 -6.20
CA ALA A 164 -7.27 -20.67 -5.72
C ALA A 164 -8.60 -20.07 -6.21
N ILE A 165 -8.65 -18.76 -6.44
CA ILE A 165 -9.81 -18.08 -7.02
C ILE A 165 -9.64 -18.01 -8.53
N THR A 166 -10.56 -18.59 -9.30
CA THR A 166 -10.54 -18.58 -10.76
C THR A 166 -11.59 -17.68 -11.39
N ASP A 167 -12.64 -17.33 -10.65
CA ASP A 167 -13.67 -16.39 -11.09
C ASP A 167 -13.08 -14.96 -11.15
N ALA A 168 -13.16 -14.32 -12.32
CA ALA A 168 -12.53 -13.03 -12.58
C ALA A 168 -13.05 -11.90 -11.68
N ALA A 169 -14.33 -11.90 -11.32
CA ALA A 169 -14.89 -10.89 -10.43
C ALA A 169 -14.38 -11.09 -8.99
N LYS A 170 -14.36 -12.32 -8.52
CA LYS A 170 -13.82 -12.67 -7.20
C LYS A 170 -12.31 -12.43 -7.09
N VAL A 171 -11.54 -12.66 -8.17
CA VAL A 171 -10.12 -12.30 -8.22
C VAL A 171 -9.94 -10.80 -7.98
N ARG A 172 -10.79 -9.97 -8.58
CA ARG A 172 -10.72 -8.52 -8.39
C ARG A 172 -11.07 -8.09 -6.96
N GLU A 173 -12.10 -8.68 -6.40
CA GLU A 173 -12.47 -8.47 -4.97
C GLU A 173 -11.32 -8.90 -4.05
N ALA A 174 -10.72 -10.07 -4.29
CA ALA A 174 -9.56 -10.56 -3.54
C ALA A 174 -8.36 -9.62 -3.70
N SER A 175 -8.15 -9.04 -4.89
CA SER A 175 -7.07 -8.10 -5.16
C SER A 175 -7.20 -6.81 -4.36
N GLU A 176 -8.41 -6.23 -4.26
CA GLU A 176 -8.70 -5.11 -3.38
C GLU A 176 -8.48 -5.49 -1.91
N LYS A 177 -9.02 -6.62 -1.50
CA LYS A 177 -8.92 -7.12 -0.13
C LYS A 177 -7.46 -7.34 0.31
N ASP A 178 -6.61 -7.84 -0.58
CA ASP A 178 -5.18 -8.00 -0.32
C ASP A 178 -4.52 -6.65 0.01
N VAL A 179 -4.75 -5.62 -0.81
CA VAL A 179 -4.21 -4.27 -0.57
C VAL A 179 -4.65 -3.74 0.80
N MET A 180 -5.94 -3.83 1.11
CA MET A 180 -6.48 -3.31 2.37
C MET A 180 -6.03 -4.13 3.57
N THR A 181 -5.83 -5.44 3.42
CA THR A 181 -5.28 -6.30 4.47
C THR A 181 -3.83 -5.93 4.78
N VAL A 182 -3.00 -5.77 3.75
CA VAL A 182 -1.60 -5.34 3.94
C VAL A 182 -1.53 -3.96 4.59
N LEU A 183 -2.35 -2.99 4.16
CA LEU A 183 -2.45 -1.69 4.81
C LEU A 183 -2.77 -1.81 6.30
N ALA A 184 -3.76 -2.63 6.66
CA ALA A 184 -4.16 -2.85 8.05
C ALA A 184 -3.05 -3.53 8.88
N MET A 185 -2.32 -4.47 8.27
CA MET A 185 -1.17 -5.12 8.93
C MET A 185 -0.05 -4.14 9.24
N ILE A 186 0.31 -3.26 8.29
CA ILE A 186 1.35 -2.25 8.49
C ILE A 186 0.94 -1.24 9.57
N ARG A 187 -0.32 -0.79 9.60
CA ARG A 187 -0.85 0.06 10.67
C ARG A 187 -0.75 -0.58 12.06
N LYS A 188 -0.94 -1.89 12.13
CA LYS A 188 -0.83 -2.62 13.40
C LYS A 188 0.61 -2.80 13.86
N GLU A 189 1.54 -2.96 12.92
CA GLU A 189 2.96 -3.23 13.21
C GLU A 189 3.75 -1.95 13.53
N PHE A 190 3.43 -0.84 12.85
CA PHE A 190 4.19 0.40 12.94
C PHE A 190 3.34 1.57 13.47
N ASN A 191 3.98 2.57 14.06
CA ASN A 191 3.36 3.82 14.43
C ASN A 191 3.16 4.71 13.20
N VAL A 192 2.13 4.38 12.39
CA VAL A 192 1.82 5.09 11.14
C VAL A 192 1.17 6.43 11.44
N ASP A 193 1.55 7.46 10.68
CA ASP A 193 0.83 8.73 10.68
C ASP A 193 -0.40 8.62 9.76
N GLU A 194 -1.58 8.44 10.36
CA GLU A 194 -2.86 8.31 9.67
C GLU A 194 -3.19 9.50 8.75
N ARG A 195 -2.52 10.62 8.94
CA ARG A 195 -2.67 11.81 8.11
C ARG A 195 -1.71 11.82 6.91
N ARG A 196 -0.77 10.88 6.83
CA ARG A 196 0.26 10.80 5.79
C ARG A 196 0.37 9.39 5.23
N ILE A 197 -0.78 8.85 4.78
CA ILE A 197 -0.86 7.58 4.05
C ILE A 197 -1.15 7.90 2.58
N TYR A 198 -0.31 7.38 1.69
CA TYR A 198 -0.34 7.69 0.27
C TYR A 198 -0.49 6.43 -0.56
N LEU A 199 -1.06 6.58 -1.74
CA LEU A 199 -1.23 5.49 -2.70
C LEU A 199 -0.63 5.89 -4.05
N MET A 200 0.19 5.00 -4.63
CA MET A 200 0.68 5.15 -6.01
C MET A 200 0.57 3.83 -6.75
N GLY A 201 0.55 3.88 -8.08
CA GLY A 201 0.55 2.65 -8.86
C GLY A 201 0.77 2.90 -10.34
N HIS A 202 1.33 1.90 -11.03
CA HIS A 202 1.67 1.97 -12.44
C HIS A 202 0.71 1.14 -13.30
N SER A 203 0.29 1.67 -14.46
CA SER A 203 -0.49 0.95 -15.45
C SER A 203 -1.82 0.40 -14.87
N MET A 204 -1.98 -0.93 -14.76
CA MET A 204 -3.07 -1.56 -14.02
C MET A 204 -3.16 -1.01 -12.58
N GLY A 205 -2.00 -0.86 -11.90
CA GLY A 205 -1.94 -0.24 -10.57
C GLY A 205 -2.30 1.23 -10.58
N GLY A 206 -2.04 1.96 -11.67
CA GLY A 206 -2.49 3.34 -11.86
C GLY A 206 -4.02 3.43 -11.94
N ALA A 207 -4.67 2.52 -12.67
CA ALA A 207 -6.13 2.38 -12.65
C ALA A 207 -6.63 1.98 -11.25
N GLY A 208 -5.94 1.05 -10.58
CA GLY A 208 -6.19 0.68 -9.19
C GLY A 208 -6.10 1.87 -8.23
N THR A 209 -5.16 2.80 -8.49
CA THR A 209 -5.02 4.04 -7.70
C THR A 209 -6.26 4.93 -7.84
N TYR A 210 -6.85 5.06 -9.03
CA TYR A 210 -8.12 5.76 -9.19
C TYR A 210 -9.27 5.03 -8.45
N TYR A 211 -9.37 3.72 -8.64
CA TYR A 211 -10.44 2.94 -8.04
C TYR A 211 -10.40 2.95 -6.51
N LEU A 212 -9.26 2.63 -5.92
CA LEU A 212 -9.08 2.64 -4.46
C LEU A 212 -9.15 4.07 -3.90
N GLY A 213 -8.69 5.07 -4.65
CA GLY A 213 -8.85 6.48 -4.31
C GLY A 213 -10.31 6.89 -4.23
N SER A 214 -11.17 6.39 -5.14
CA SER A 214 -12.60 6.70 -5.13
C SER A 214 -13.37 5.94 -4.05
N LYS A 215 -13.03 4.68 -3.83
CA LYS A 215 -13.76 3.80 -2.91
C LYS A 215 -13.31 3.97 -1.45
N HIS A 216 -12.03 4.19 -1.24
CA HIS A 216 -11.39 4.30 0.06
C HIS A 216 -10.71 5.67 0.26
N GLY A 217 -11.29 6.75 -0.29
CA GLY A 217 -10.69 8.08 -0.28
C GLY A 217 -10.27 8.58 1.10
N LYS A 218 -11.00 8.22 2.15
CA LYS A 218 -10.67 8.58 3.54
C LYS A 218 -9.34 8.00 4.04
N GLU A 219 -8.83 6.96 3.40
CA GLU A 219 -7.54 6.36 3.76
C GLU A 219 -6.36 7.23 3.31
N TRP A 220 -6.50 7.94 2.20
CA TRP A 220 -5.37 8.54 1.49
C TRP A 220 -5.20 10.03 1.74
N ALA A 221 -3.98 10.46 2.03
CA ALA A 221 -3.61 11.87 2.10
C ALA A 221 -3.37 12.47 0.71
N ALA A 222 -2.90 11.66 -0.22
CA ALA A 222 -2.77 11.98 -1.64
C ALA A 222 -2.59 10.68 -2.45
N ILE A 223 -2.87 10.73 -3.75
CA ILE A 223 -2.70 9.60 -4.65
C ILE A 223 -1.89 9.98 -5.90
N ALA A 224 -1.17 9.00 -6.48
CA ALA A 224 -0.34 9.24 -7.66
C ALA A 224 -0.47 8.10 -8.69
N PRO A 225 -1.46 8.15 -9.60
CA PRO A 225 -1.55 7.23 -10.73
C PRO A 225 -0.46 7.51 -11.77
N ILE A 226 0.27 6.46 -12.17
CA ILE A 226 1.36 6.50 -13.15
C ILE A 226 0.92 5.73 -14.39
N ALA A 227 0.89 6.36 -15.56
CA ALA A 227 0.43 5.79 -16.82
C ALA A 227 -0.85 4.93 -16.64
N PRO A 228 -1.93 5.47 -16.05
CA PRO A 228 -3.07 4.69 -15.58
C PRO A 228 -3.83 4.01 -16.71
N ALA A 229 -3.90 2.66 -16.67
CA ALA A 229 -4.62 1.85 -17.67
C ALA A 229 -6.14 1.86 -17.40
N ALA A 230 -6.74 3.04 -17.26
CA ALA A 230 -8.13 3.24 -16.85
C ALA A 230 -9.17 3.17 -17.98
N MET A 231 -8.80 2.61 -19.14
CA MET A 231 -9.69 2.55 -20.30
C MET A 231 -10.99 1.77 -20.04
N GLY A 232 -10.93 0.73 -19.19
CA GLY A 232 -12.11 -0.04 -18.76
C GLY A 232 -13.08 0.73 -17.87
N MET A 233 -12.64 1.86 -17.31
CA MET A 233 -13.43 2.71 -16.39
C MET A 233 -13.91 4.00 -17.06
N THR A 234 -13.76 4.15 -18.38
CA THR A 234 -14.03 5.41 -19.08
C THR A 234 -15.47 5.90 -18.88
N ASN A 235 -16.45 4.99 -18.88
CA ASN A 235 -17.86 5.34 -18.68
C ASN A 235 -18.16 5.80 -17.23
N ASP A 236 -17.36 5.35 -16.27
CA ASP A 236 -17.50 5.70 -14.84
C ASP A 236 -16.56 6.85 -14.43
N ARG A 237 -15.80 7.40 -15.38
CA ARG A 237 -14.74 8.38 -15.11
C ARG A 237 -15.21 9.53 -14.21
N THR A 238 -16.30 10.18 -14.57
CA THR A 238 -16.86 11.31 -13.81
C THR A 238 -17.23 10.89 -12.38
N LYS A 239 -17.89 9.73 -12.22
CA LYS A 239 -18.27 9.20 -10.92
C LYS A 239 -17.05 8.90 -10.04
N VAL A 240 -16.03 8.25 -10.61
CA VAL A 240 -14.78 7.93 -9.91
C VAL A 240 -14.07 9.19 -9.45
N LEU A 241 -13.92 10.17 -10.34
CA LEU A 241 -13.24 11.43 -10.03
C LEU A 241 -14.03 12.29 -9.04
N GLN A 242 -15.36 12.33 -9.16
CA GLN A 242 -16.20 13.02 -8.19
C GLN A 242 -16.05 12.44 -6.78
N ALA A 243 -16.02 11.11 -6.64
CA ALA A 243 -15.83 10.48 -5.34
C ALA A 243 -14.45 10.81 -4.72
N ILE A 244 -13.38 10.88 -5.54
CA ILE A 244 -12.04 11.29 -5.08
C ILE A 244 -12.08 12.77 -4.64
N LYS A 245 -12.75 13.64 -5.41
CA LYS A 245 -12.92 15.05 -5.07
C LYS A 245 -13.68 15.22 -3.76
N ASP A 246 -14.80 14.52 -3.59
CA ASP A 246 -15.65 14.60 -2.39
C ASP A 246 -14.90 14.11 -1.14
N ALA A 247 -13.97 13.17 -1.30
CA ALA A 247 -13.08 12.74 -0.25
C ALA A 247 -11.92 13.74 0.02
N GLY A 248 -11.79 14.79 -0.77
CA GLY A 248 -10.74 15.81 -0.61
C GLY A 248 -9.33 15.32 -0.91
N VAL A 249 -9.19 14.27 -1.74
CA VAL A 249 -7.89 13.64 -2.01
C VAL A 249 -7.18 14.32 -3.18
N PRO A 250 -6.05 15.01 -2.96
CA PRO A 250 -5.23 15.58 -4.02
C PRO A 250 -4.54 14.47 -4.85
N MET A 251 -4.26 14.75 -6.11
CA MET A 251 -3.76 13.76 -7.05
C MET A 251 -2.66 14.33 -7.97
N LEU A 252 -1.59 13.53 -8.18
CA LEU A 252 -0.60 13.77 -9.23
C LEU A 252 -0.69 12.67 -10.29
N VAL A 253 -1.11 13.00 -11.50
CA VAL A 253 -1.11 12.07 -12.63
C VAL A 253 0.18 12.23 -13.41
N SER A 254 0.92 11.12 -13.62
CA SER A 254 2.15 11.09 -14.42
C SER A 254 1.96 10.24 -15.66
N MET A 255 2.35 10.77 -16.83
CA MET A 255 2.18 10.09 -18.12
C MET A 255 3.35 10.34 -19.05
N GLY A 256 3.81 9.29 -19.75
CA GLY A 256 4.74 9.43 -20.85
C GLY A 256 4.00 9.65 -22.15
N ASP A 257 4.38 10.64 -22.96
CA ASP A 257 3.67 10.95 -24.20
C ASP A 257 3.98 9.96 -25.34
N ALA A 258 5.05 9.19 -25.22
CA ALA A 258 5.41 8.11 -26.12
C ALA A 258 4.95 6.72 -25.63
N ASP A 259 3.96 6.66 -24.73
CA ASP A 259 3.42 5.41 -24.19
C ASP A 259 2.59 4.66 -25.24
N GLU A 260 3.09 3.48 -25.65
CA GLU A 260 2.42 2.62 -26.64
C GLU A 260 1.38 1.67 -26.00
N ALA A 261 1.44 1.43 -24.70
CA ALA A 261 0.54 0.51 -24.01
C ALA A 261 -0.73 1.20 -23.52
N VAL A 262 -0.60 2.40 -23.00
CA VAL A 262 -1.71 3.28 -22.58
C VAL A 262 -1.64 4.55 -23.41
N PRO A 263 -2.54 4.74 -24.40
CA PRO A 263 -2.54 5.94 -25.21
C PRO A 263 -2.69 7.21 -24.36
N VAL A 264 -1.81 8.17 -24.52
CA VAL A 264 -1.82 9.44 -23.77
C VAL A 264 -3.16 10.17 -23.89
N ALA A 265 -3.82 10.07 -25.05
CA ALA A 265 -5.15 10.65 -25.28
C ALA A 265 -6.19 10.15 -24.24
N ASN A 266 -6.12 8.88 -23.84
CA ASN A 266 -7.02 8.34 -22.82
C ASN A 266 -6.78 8.98 -21.44
N VAL A 267 -5.52 9.27 -21.11
CA VAL A 267 -5.18 9.91 -19.83
C VAL A 267 -5.60 11.39 -19.86
N ARG A 268 -5.38 12.07 -20.97
CA ARG A 268 -5.85 13.47 -21.17
C ARG A 268 -7.35 13.61 -20.98
N MET A 269 -8.17 12.65 -21.45
CA MET A 269 -9.63 12.65 -21.18
C MET A 269 -9.96 12.61 -19.69
N TRP A 270 -9.17 11.91 -18.87
CA TRP A 270 -9.33 11.92 -17.43
C TRP A 270 -8.94 13.27 -16.81
N VAL A 271 -7.86 13.86 -17.31
CA VAL A 271 -7.38 15.19 -16.89
C VAL A 271 -8.39 16.29 -17.25
N ASP A 272 -8.98 16.23 -18.45
CA ASP A 272 -10.03 17.16 -18.85
C ASP A 272 -11.23 17.09 -17.90
N THR A 273 -11.65 15.88 -17.51
CA THR A 273 -12.74 15.72 -16.53
C THR A 273 -12.33 16.22 -15.14
N MET A 274 -11.08 16.06 -14.71
CA MET A 274 -10.59 16.64 -13.44
C MET A 274 -10.68 18.18 -13.47
N LYS A 275 -10.34 18.78 -14.62
CA LYS A 275 -10.46 20.22 -14.84
C LYS A 275 -11.92 20.68 -14.77
N GLU A 276 -12.83 20.00 -15.48
CA GLU A 276 -14.27 20.27 -15.45
C GLU A 276 -14.83 20.17 -14.03
N LEU A 277 -14.40 19.17 -13.26
CA LEU A 277 -14.79 18.98 -11.89
C LEU A 277 -14.06 19.93 -10.90
N GLN A 278 -13.14 20.76 -11.35
CA GLN A 278 -12.34 21.66 -10.49
C GLN A 278 -11.67 20.90 -9.31
N MET A 279 -11.03 19.78 -9.64
CA MET A 279 -10.32 18.96 -8.64
C MET A 279 -9.00 19.61 -8.22
N ASN A 280 -8.50 19.21 -7.04
CA ASN A 280 -7.13 19.47 -6.64
C ASN A 280 -6.22 18.40 -7.27
N TYR A 281 -5.60 18.71 -8.40
CA TYR A 281 -4.72 17.79 -9.10
C TYR A 281 -3.52 18.50 -9.73
N GLU A 282 -2.46 17.73 -9.96
CA GLU A 282 -1.33 18.06 -10.84
C GLU A 282 -1.31 17.03 -11.98
N TYR A 283 -0.98 17.46 -13.19
CA TYR A 283 -0.74 16.58 -14.32
C TYR A 283 0.62 16.86 -14.92
N LYS A 284 1.42 15.78 -15.11
CA LYS A 284 2.76 15.89 -15.67
C LYS A 284 2.95 14.91 -16.81
N GLU A 285 3.16 15.42 -18.01
CA GLU A 285 3.61 14.65 -19.16
C GLU A 285 5.13 14.68 -19.24
N TYR A 286 5.69 13.54 -19.66
CA TYR A 286 7.12 13.35 -19.81
C TYR A 286 7.44 13.07 -21.27
N PRO A 287 8.05 14.06 -22.00
CA PRO A 287 8.29 13.98 -23.45
C PRO A 287 9.22 12.80 -23.80
N GLY A 288 8.81 12.01 -24.80
CA GLY A 288 9.56 10.85 -25.30
C GLY A 288 9.63 9.66 -24.35
N VAL A 289 8.95 9.72 -23.20
CA VAL A 289 8.98 8.64 -22.21
C VAL A 289 7.88 7.60 -22.52
N THR A 290 8.28 6.33 -22.55
CA THR A 290 7.41 5.18 -22.82
C THR A 290 6.86 4.55 -21.55
N HIS A 291 6.01 3.51 -21.69
CA HIS A 291 5.24 2.89 -20.62
C HIS A 291 6.05 2.40 -19.40
N GLY A 292 7.18 1.76 -19.60
CA GLY A 292 8.02 1.27 -18.51
C GLY A 292 8.84 2.37 -17.82
N PRO A 293 9.63 3.13 -18.59
CA PRO A 293 10.47 4.21 -18.09
C PRO A 293 9.77 5.30 -17.29
N ILE A 294 8.47 5.52 -17.51
CA ILE A 294 7.69 6.53 -16.77
C ILE A 294 7.72 6.29 -15.26
N MET A 295 7.84 5.05 -14.81
CA MET A 295 7.94 4.76 -13.37
C MET A 295 9.15 5.46 -12.75
N ALA A 296 10.33 5.31 -13.32
CA ALA A 296 11.54 5.96 -12.81
C ALA A 296 11.50 7.49 -13.02
N ALA A 297 11.03 7.94 -14.19
CA ALA A 297 11.00 9.36 -14.53
C ALA A 297 10.07 10.18 -13.61
N SER A 298 8.99 9.58 -13.10
CA SER A 298 8.00 10.26 -12.26
C SER A 298 8.30 10.21 -10.76
N MET A 299 9.16 9.31 -10.31
CA MET A 299 9.27 8.97 -8.89
C MET A 299 9.64 10.15 -7.99
N GLU A 300 10.62 10.98 -8.37
CA GLU A 300 10.99 12.17 -7.60
C GLU A 300 9.83 13.18 -7.46
N SER A 301 9.07 13.38 -8.57
CA SER A 301 7.91 14.26 -8.56
C SER A 301 6.80 13.75 -7.64
N ILE A 302 6.60 12.42 -7.60
CA ILE A 302 5.59 11.76 -6.75
C ILE A 302 5.95 11.93 -5.26
N TYR A 303 7.21 11.67 -4.88
CA TYR A 303 7.64 11.85 -3.50
C TYR A 303 7.60 13.31 -3.06
N ALA A 304 7.99 14.23 -3.93
CA ALA A 304 7.87 15.67 -3.69
C ALA A 304 6.41 16.12 -3.53
N PHE A 305 5.50 15.53 -4.32
CA PHE A 305 4.07 15.77 -4.20
C PHE A 305 3.53 15.24 -2.87
N PHE A 306 3.84 14.00 -2.50
CA PHE A 306 3.41 13.42 -1.22
C PHE A 306 3.90 14.23 -0.01
N ALA A 307 5.14 14.72 -0.04
CA ALA A 307 5.70 15.51 1.04
C ALA A 307 4.94 16.83 1.32
N LYS A 308 4.20 17.36 0.33
CA LYS A 308 3.41 18.58 0.45
C LYS A 308 1.99 18.35 0.98
N HIS A 309 1.51 17.11 1.00
CA HIS A 309 0.11 16.80 1.29
C HIS A 309 -0.05 16.02 2.59
N THR A 310 -0.97 16.49 3.41
CA THR A 310 -1.33 15.87 4.69
C THR A 310 -2.83 16.05 4.88
N LYS A 311 -3.55 15.01 5.30
CA LYS A 311 -4.98 15.14 5.61
C LYS A 311 -5.22 16.18 6.70
N ALA A 312 -6.29 16.93 6.60
CA ALA A 312 -6.73 17.83 7.66
C ALA A 312 -6.96 17.05 8.97
N ALA A 313 -6.77 17.71 10.10
CA ALA A 313 -7.11 17.10 11.38
C ALA A 313 -8.63 17.00 11.49
N GLY A 314 -9.18 15.82 11.74
CA GLY A 314 -10.61 15.65 12.03
C GLY A 314 -11.49 15.03 10.92
N HIS A 315 -10.90 14.40 9.91
CA HIS A 315 -11.66 13.57 8.93
C HIS A 315 -11.37 12.10 9.10
#